data_328a040a8271f9f3deaec3a5735190b0
#
_entry.id   328a040a8271f9f3deaec3a5735190b0
#
_cell.length_a   1.000
_cell.length_b   1.000
_cell.length_c   1.000
_cell.angle_alpha   90.00
_cell.angle_beta   90.00
_cell.angle_gamma   90.00
#
_symmetry.space_group_name_H-M   'P 1'
#
loop_
_entity.id
_entity.type
_entity.pdbx_description
1 polymer ?
#
loop_
_entity_poly.entity_id
_entity_poly.type
_entity_poly.pdbx_seq_one_letter_code
_entity_poly.pdbx_strand_id
1 'polypeptide(L)'
;MPELAAAGHQADAGAKARAHQNWAILAGAATLNAALLWLASHASSALGLIAAATLFAFTNNTLFALMHEAVHGNFDPRQSRNDLGGSIAAAFFPTAFTLQRSAHLTHHRNNRSELERFDYIGPDEAIPLKTAQWFSILTGLYWAGIPLFLVFYTLFAELVPWRRLNAEHGGFSKQTSAGEFLESLMRLPLRRVRAEFLASVALQAALFIALDLSLAGWAACYAAFALAWSSLQYADHAFSRLDRVEGAWNLVVGGFTRRMFLNYHCHLEHHRDQDCPWQALPSRMQSTRNPPRRFLSILLLMWQGPRLLPGSHQGAPRERLLARCVIAAHVAIFGVVFSLVYGLSSIDFVSRQVRYDLSLPIDALAPFVPASAAIYLTITPLLLIAALVQQEPRRTLPLLGALVFQVVIAGLCFILFPVVPPSPPPVPAGTITAQLYALADSVNLIGNCMPSLHVALALSCAWAAGSMVRPLWSAVIWIWALAICLSTWLTWQHWLLDIAGGALLAWIGMGLVGPWLTRARDRIEAELIGPAEVSG
;
A
#
# COMPACT_ATOMS: atom_id res chain seq x y z
N MET A 1 -15.40 -46.58 27.32
CA MET A 1 -16.63 -45.78 27.20
C MET A 1 -16.60 -44.46 28.01
N PRO A 2 -16.21 -44.40 29.32
CA PRO A 2 -16.17 -43.14 30.07
C PRO A 2 -15.12 -42.14 29.55
N GLU A 3 -13.94 -42.61 29.15
CA GLU A 3 -12.84 -41.77 28.66
C GLU A 3 -13.17 -41.08 27.31
N LEU A 4 -13.85 -41.75 26.39
CA LEU A 4 -14.30 -41.17 25.12
C LEU A 4 -15.40 -40.10 25.34
N ALA A 5 -16.28 -40.32 26.31
CA ALA A 5 -17.30 -39.34 26.69
C ALA A 5 -16.67 -38.11 27.38
N ALA A 6 -15.67 -38.31 28.25
CA ALA A 6 -14.94 -37.23 28.89
C ALA A 6 -14.12 -36.40 27.88
N ALA A 7 -13.45 -37.05 26.90
CA ALA A 7 -12.73 -36.38 25.83
C ALA A 7 -13.67 -35.56 24.91
N GLY A 8 -14.84 -36.09 24.58
CA GLY A 8 -15.87 -35.36 23.82
C GLY A 8 -16.43 -34.14 24.57
N HIS A 9 -16.66 -34.25 25.87
CA HIS A 9 -17.08 -33.12 26.72
C HIS A 9 -16.05 -32.04 26.86
N GLN A 10 -14.75 -32.40 26.97
CA GLN A 10 -13.65 -31.43 27.02
C GLN A 10 -13.46 -30.73 25.67
N ALA A 11 -13.60 -31.44 24.55
CA ALA A 11 -13.53 -30.85 23.20
C ALA A 11 -14.67 -29.84 22.96
N ASP A 12 -15.90 -30.16 23.36
CA ASP A 12 -17.07 -29.27 23.24
C ASP A 12 -16.95 -28.04 24.17
N ALA A 13 -16.48 -28.22 25.40
CA ALA A 13 -16.20 -27.11 26.32
C ALA A 13 -15.12 -26.15 25.78
N GLY A 14 -14.05 -26.70 25.20
CA GLY A 14 -13.01 -25.92 24.55
C GLY A 14 -13.51 -25.14 23.34
N ALA A 15 -14.35 -25.74 22.51
CA ALA A 15 -14.96 -25.06 21.37
C ALA A 15 -15.90 -23.92 21.79
N LYS A 16 -16.70 -24.11 22.83
CA LYS A 16 -17.57 -23.07 23.41
C LYS A 16 -16.76 -21.91 24.01
N ALA A 17 -15.67 -22.20 24.71
CA ALA A 17 -14.79 -21.16 25.27
C ALA A 17 -14.16 -20.29 24.17
N ARG A 18 -13.69 -20.91 23.08
CA ARG A 18 -13.16 -20.19 21.90
C ARG A 18 -14.24 -19.32 21.26
N ALA A 19 -15.46 -19.82 21.10
CA ALA A 19 -16.56 -19.06 20.55
C ALA A 19 -16.88 -17.81 21.40
N HIS A 20 -16.93 -17.93 22.74
CA HIS A 20 -17.13 -16.78 23.62
C HIS A 20 -16.00 -15.73 23.46
N GLN A 21 -14.76 -16.19 23.34
CA GLN A 21 -13.62 -15.30 23.09
C GLN A 21 -13.77 -14.58 21.74
N ASN A 22 -14.13 -15.28 20.66
CA ASN A 22 -14.31 -14.69 19.34
C ASN A 22 -15.43 -13.64 19.34
N TRP A 23 -16.56 -13.92 20.01
CA TRP A 23 -17.66 -12.95 20.16
C TRP A 23 -17.25 -11.71 20.97
N ALA A 24 -16.49 -11.89 22.04
CA ALA A 24 -15.99 -10.77 22.85
C ALA A 24 -15.00 -9.89 22.05
N ILE A 25 -14.10 -10.52 21.29
CA ILE A 25 -13.15 -9.80 20.42
C ILE A 25 -13.92 -9.08 19.30
N LEU A 26 -14.90 -9.71 18.68
CA LEU A 26 -15.76 -9.10 17.64
C LEU A 26 -16.43 -7.83 18.17
N ALA A 27 -17.10 -7.92 19.32
CA ALA A 27 -17.76 -6.79 19.93
C ALA A 27 -16.79 -5.65 20.30
N GLY A 28 -15.65 -5.99 20.93
CA GLY A 28 -14.62 -5.02 21.31
C GLY A 28 -13.98 -4.34 20.11
N ALA A 29 -13.61 -5.10 19.07
CA ALA A 29 -13.03 -4.55 17.86
C ALA A 29 -14.01 -3.69 17.06
N ALA A 30 -15.29 -4.09 16.96
CA ALA A 30 -16.32 -3.31 16.31
C ALA A 30 -16.58 -1.98 17.02
N THR A 31 -16.65 -2.00 18.36
CA THR A 31 -16.81 -0.79 19.17
C THR A 31 -15.60 0.15 19.02
N LEU A 32 -14.39 -0.41 19.08
CA LEU A 32 -13.17 0.37 18.90
C LEU A 32 -13.07 0.97 17.49
N ASN A 33 -13.45 0.22 16.45
CA ASN A 33 -13.51 0.74 15.09
C ASN A 33 -14.49 1.91 14.96
N ALA A 34 -15.68 1.81 15.56
CA ALA A 34 -16.64 2.92 15.57
C ALA A 34 -16.06 4.17 16.27
N ALA A 35 -15.39 3.98 17.40
CA ALA A 35 -14.72 5.07 18.12
C ALA A 35 -13.59 5.70 17.31
N LEU A 36 -12.78 4.89 16.60
CA LEU A 36 -11.67 5.39 15.77
C LEU A 36 -12.17 6.12 14.51
N LEU A 37 -13.28 5.67 13.91
CA LEU A 37 -13.95 6.41 12.84
C LEU A 37 -14.45 7.78 13.32
N TRP A 38 -15.03 7.83 14.52
CA TRP A 38 -15.44 9.09 15.14
C TRP A 38 -14.24 10.00 15.40
N LEU A 39 -13.17 9.48 16.02
CA LEU A 39 -11.95 10.25 16.29
C LEU A 39 -11.31 10.79 15.01
N ALA A 40 -11.23 9.98 13.95
CA ALA A 40 -10.70 10.42 12.66
C ALA A 40 -11.56 11.52 12.01
N SER A 41 -12.88 11.40 12.15
CA SER A 41 -13.84 12.37 11.58
C SER A 41 -13.82 13.73 12.29
N HIS A 42 -13.47 13.75 13.59
CA HIS A 42 -13.43 14.94 14.43
C HIS A 42 -12.00 15.37 14.79
N ALA A 43 -11.00 14.80 14.11
CA ALA A 43 -9.60 15.15 14.35
C ALA A 43 -9.32 16.61 13.98
N SER A 44 -8.83 17.39 14.92
CA SER A 44 -8.44 18.78 14.71
C SER A 44 -7.03 18.96 14.15
N SER A 45 -6.27 17.86 13.96
CA SER A 45 -4.91 17.89 13.44
C SER A 45 -4.64 16.70 12.52
N ALA A 46 -3.75 16.90 11.54
CA ALA A 46 -3.31 15.83 10.65
C ALA A 46 -2.70 14.65 11.43
N LEU A 47 -1.95 14.92 12.50
CA LEU A 47 -1.34 13.87 13.33
C LEU A 47 -2.41 13.03 14.04
N GLY A 48 -3.47 13.65 14.57
CA GLY A 48 -4.60 12.97 15.18
C GLY A 48 -5.34 12.08 14.17
N LEU A 49 -5.57 12.58 12.95
CA LEU A 49 -6.17 11.82 11.86
C LEU A 49 -5.31 10.60 11.48
N ILE A 50 -4.00 10.78 11.29
CA ILE A 50 -3.07 9.69 10.95
C ILE A 50 -3.03 8.63 12.06
N ALA A 51 -2.98 9.05 13.33
CA ALA A 51 -2.99 8.14 14.47
C ALA A 51 -4.28 7.30 14.54
N ALA A 52 -5.44 7.95 14.42
CA ALA A 52 -6.73 7.26 14.41
C ALA A 52 -6.85 6.29 13.23
N ALA A 53 -6.49 6.71 12.02
CA ALA A 53 -6.52 5.87 10.82
C ALA A 53 -5.56 4.67 10.91
N THR A 54 -4.36 4.86 11.47
CA THR A 54 -3.39 3.78 11.68
C THR A 54 -3.92 2.75 12.68
N LEU A 55 -4.47 3.18 13.82
CA LEU A 55 -5.07 2.27 14.80
C LEU A 55 -6.29 1.55 14.23
N PHE A 56 -7.12 2.25 13.45
CA PHE A 56 -8.24 1.64 12.74
C PHE A 56 -7.78 0.52 11.79
N ALA A 57 -6.69 0.72 11.06
CA ALA A 57 -6.15 -0.31 10.18
C ALA A 57 -5.83 -1.60 10.94
N PHE A 58 -5.26 -1.53 12.14
CA PHE A 58 -5.00 -2.70 12.98
C PHE A 58 -6.28 -3.34 13.52
N THR A 59 -7.20 -2.55 14.05
CA THR A 59 -8.45 -3.09 14.64
C THR A 59 -9.38 -3.66 13.59
N ASN A 60 -9.42 -3.07 12.39
CA ASN A 60 -10.19 -3.63 11.28
C ASN A 60 -9.58 -4.93 10.73
N ASN A 61 -8.24 -5.10 10.80
CA ASN A 61 -7.60 -6.39 10.53
C ASN A 61 -7.97 -7.46 11.58
N THR A 62 -8.26 -7.08 12.82
CA THR A 62 -8.83 -8.02 13.81
C THR A 62 -10.20 -8.55 13.36
N LEU A 63 -11.07 -7.66 12.86
CA LEU A 63 -12.36 -8.05 12.31
C LEU A 63 -12.20 -8.93 11.07
N PHE A 64 -11.26 -8.60 10.18
CA PHE A 64 -10.93 -9.45 9.04
C PHE A 64 -10.47 -10.84 9.50
N ALA A 65 -9.60 -10.96 10.49
CA ALA A 65 -9.14 -12.25 11.00
C ALA A 65 -10.30 -13.08 11.58
N LEU A 66 -11.26 -12.46 12.28
CA LEU A 66 -12.47 -13.15 12.74
C LEU A 66 -13.40 -13.56 11.60
N MET A 67 -13.53 -12.73 10.56
CA MET A 67 -14.25 -13.11 9.33
C MET A 67 -13.59 -14.33 8.68
N HIS A 68 -12.27 -14.39 8.62
CA HIS A 68 -11.49 -15.50 8.10
C HIS A 68 -11.70 -16.78 8.92
N GLU A 69 -11.70 -16.71 10.25
CA GLU A 69 -12.09 -17.85 11.11
C GLU A 69 -13.52 -18.36 10.80
N ALA A 70 -14.45 -17.42 10.59
CA ALA A 70 -15.82 -17.78 10.21
C ALA A 70 -15.92 -18.42 8.81
N VAL A 71 -15.04 -18.07 7.88
CA VAL A 71 -14.95 -18.71 6.56
C VAL A 71 -14.68 -20.21 6.71
N HIS A 72 -13.75 -20.58 7.60
CA HIS A 72 -13.38 -21.97 7.89
C HIS A 72 -14.29 -22.68 8.91
N GLY A 73 -15.30 -21.98 9.46
CA GLY A 73 -16.20 -22.56 10.46
C GLY A 73 -15.66 -22.57 11.89
N ASN A 74 -14.51 -21.90 12.13
CA ASN A 74 -13.79 -21.87 13.40
C ASN A 74 -14.25 -20.78 14.37
N PHE A 75 -15.16 -19.87 13.94
CA PHE A 75 -15.63 -18.76 14.78
C PHE A 75 -16.58 -19.23 15.89
N ASP A 76 -17.60 -20.06 15.54
CA ASP A 76 -18.57 -20.62 16.49
C ASP A 76 -18.95 -22.03 16.05
N PRO A 77 -19.08 -23.03 16.95
CA PRO A 77 -19.43 -24.40 16.58
C PRO A 77 -20.85 -24.53 16.00
N ARG A 78 -21.72 -23.56 16.23
CA ARG A 78 -23.06 -23.51 15.61
C ARG A 78 -22.98 -22.73 14.30
N GLN A 79 -23.25 -23.40 13.17
CA GLN A 79 -23.13 -22.81 11.82
C GLN A 79 -23.88 -21.48 11.66
N SER A 80 -25.09 -21.35 12.20
CA SER A 80 -25.86 -20.09 12.11
C SER A 80 -25.20 -18.94 12.85
N ARG A 81 -24.58 -19.21 14.01
CA ARG A 81 -23.83 -18.20 14.79
C ARG A 81 -22.49 -17.89 14.15
N ASN A 82 -21.82 -18.89 13.59
CA ASN A 82 -20.61 -18.73 12.81
C ASN A 82 -20.84 -17.79 11.62
N ASP A 83 -21.90 -18.04 10.85
CA ASP A 83 -22.27 -17.21 9.70
C ASP A 83 -22.68 -15.79 10.13
N LEU A 84 -23.39 -15.65 11.25
CA LEU A 84 -23.73 -14.34 11.80
C LEU A 84 -22.48 -13.55 12.20
N GLY A 85 -21.54 -14.16 12.94
CA GLY A 85 -20.28 -13.52 13.33
C GLY A 85 -19.45 -13.11 12.11
N GLY A 86 -19.35 -13.99 11.11
CA GLY A 86 -18.71 -13.71 9.85
C GLY A 86 -19.35 -12.57 9.07
N SER A 87 -20.69 -12.49 9.04
CA SER A 87 -21.41 -11.41 8.36
C SER A 87 -21.27 -10.06 9.07
N ILE A 88 -21.27 -10.04 10.41
CA ILE A 88 -21.00 -8.81 11.17
C ILE A 88 -19.57 -8.31 10.90
N ALA A 89 -18.58 -9.18 10.97
CA ALA A 89 -17.19 -8.82 10.67
C ALA A 89 -17.03 -8.33 9.22
N ALA A 90 -17.67 -9.00 8.25
CA ALA A 90 -17.67 -8.62 6.84
C ALA A 90 -18.29 -7.24 6.59
N ALA A 91 -19.27 -6.81 7.39
CA ALA A 91 -19.89 -5.49 7.26
C ALA A 91 -18.92 -4.33 7.59
N PHE A 92 -17.92 -4.54 8.44
CA PHE A 92 -16.83 -3.59 8.68
C PHE A 92 -15.72 -3.64 7.61
N PHE A 93 -15.72 -4.68 6.78
CA PHE A 93 -14.85 -4.82 5.61
C PHE A 93 -15.52 -4.32 4.33
N PRO A 94 -16.62 -3.63 4.36
CA PRO A 94 -17.72 -3.40 3.40
C PRO A 94 -17.85 -4.46 2.30
N THR A 95 -18.14 -5.71 2.72
CA THR A 95 -18.25 -6.85 1.79
C THR A 95 -19.40 -7.79 2.17
N ALA A 96 -19.69 -8.75 1.30
CA ALA A 96 -20.61 -9.85 1.57
C ALA A 96 -19.82 -11.08 2.08
N PHE A 97 -20.19 -11.63 3.22
CA PHE A 97 -19.51 -12.78 3.82
C PHE A 97 -19.53 -14.03 2.91
N THR A 98 -20.65 -14.29 2.27
CA THR A 98 -20.78 -15.40 1.31
C THR A 98 -19.79 -15.28 0.14
N LEU A 99 -19.55 -14.07 -0.36
CA LEU A 99 -18.53 -13.81 -1.39
C LEU A 99 -17.12 -14.08 -0.84
N GLN A 100 -16.80 -13.57 0.35
CA GLN A 100 -15.47 -13.76 0.96
C GLN A 100 -15.19 -15.24 1.24
N ARG A 101 -16.18 -15.98 1.74
CA ARG A 101 -16.05 -17.44 1.91
C ARG A 101 -15.75 -18.14 0.59
N SER A 102 -16.48 -17.84 -0.47
CA SER A 102 -16.24 -18.45 -1.77
C SER A 102 -14.87 -18.10 -2.34
N ALA A 103 -14.48 -16.82 -2.28
CA ALA A 103 -13.19 -16.36 -2.77
C ALA A 103 -12.04 -17.05 -2.02
N HIS A 104 -12.10 -17.07 -0.69
CA HIS A 104 -11.05 -17.62 0.14
C HIS A 104 -10.91 -19.15 0.02
N LEU A 105 -12.02 -19.89 -0.04
CA LEU A 105 -11.99 -21.33 -0.28
C LEU A 105 -11.53 -21.68 -1.71
N THR A 106 -11.78 -20.80 -2.69
CA THR A 106 -11.24 -20.93 -4.05
C THR A 106 -9.72 -20.69 -4.03
N HIS A 107 -9.25 -19.70 -3.25
CA HIS A 107 -7.84 -19.46 -2.99
C HIS A 107 -7.13 -20.71 -2.45
N HIS A 108 -7.63 -21.35 -1.40
CA HIS A 108 -7.03 -22.57 -0.86
C HIS A 108 -6.93 -23.71 -1.88
N ARG A 109 -7.94 -23.85 -2.75
CA ARG A 109 -7.93 -24.88 -3.81
C ARG A 109 -6.91 -24.62 -4.90
N ASN A 110 -6.65 -23.35 -5.20
CA ASN A 110 -5.84 -22.93 -6.35
C ASN A 110 -4.54 -22.21 -5.98
N ASN A 111 -4.26 -22.08 -4.67
CA ASN A 111 -3.08 -21.38 -4.17
C ASN A 111 -1.82 -21.75 -4.98
N ARG A 112 -1.10 -20.75 -5.45
CA ARG A 112 0.16 -20.88 -6.20
C ARG A 112 0.09 -21.65 -7.52
N SER A 113 -1.11 -22.04 -7.97
CA SER A 113 -1.31 -22.65 -9.30
C SER A 113 -1.29 -21.59 -10.41
N GLU A 114 -1.39 -22.01 -11.66
CA GLU A 114 -1.54 -21.11 -12.82
C GLU A 114 -2.76 -20.18 -12.70
N LEU A 115 -3.75 -20.61 -11.95
CA LEU A 115 -5.02 -19.89 -11.76
C LEU A 115 -4.93 -18.82 -10.68
N GLU A 116 -3.90 -18.89 -9.80
CA GLU A 116 -3.74 -17.96 -8.70
C GLU A 116 -2.26 -17.77 -8.29
N ARG A 117 -1.52 -17.05 -9.13
CA ARG A 117 -0.17 -16.58 -8.83
C ARG A 117 -0.02 -15.15 -9.33
N PHE A 118 0.03 -14.20 -8.43
CA PHE A 118 0.11 -12.78 -8.80
C PHE A 118 1.55 -12.29 -8.99
N ASP A 119 2.50 -12.93 -8.34
CA ASP A 119 3.93 -12.63 -8.33
C ASP A 119 4.72 -13.15 -9.54
N TYR A 120 4.14 -14.10 -10.31
CA TYR A 120 4.74 -14.62 -11.53
C TYR A 120 3.85 -14.39 -12.74
N ILE A 121 4.48 -14.05 -13.87
CA ILE A 121 3.84 -13.79 -15.15
C ILE A 121 4.17 -14.92 -16.11
N GLY A 122 3.16 -15.67 -16.53
CA GLY A 122 3.28 -16.74 -17.52
C GLY A 122 3.46 -16.23 -18.95
N PRO A 123 3.80 -17.11 -19.91
CA PRO A 123 4.03 -16.74 -21.31
C PRO A 123 2.83 -16.06 -21.97
N ASP A 124 1.62 -16.50 -21.65
CA ASP A 124 0.36 -16.02 -22.27
C ASP A 124 -0.30 -14.87 -21.49
N GLU A 125 0.24 -14.50 -20.32
CA GLU A 125 -0.33 -13.45 -19.49
C GLU A 125 0.11 -12.04 -19.94
N ALA A 126 -0.79 -11.06 -19.82
CA ALA A 126 -0.56 -9.67 -20.20
C ALA A 126 0.28 -8.94 -19.13
N ILE A 127 1.53 -8.62 -19.44
CA ILE A 127 2.47 -7.96 -18.52
C ILE A 127 1.91 -6.67 -17.93
N PRO A 128 1.33 -5.71 -18.69
CA PRO A 128 0.82 -4.47 -18.11
C PRO A 128 -0.30 -4.74 -17.10
N LEU A 129 -1.20 -5.66 -17.41
CA LEU A 129 -2.35 -5.99 -16.56
C LEU A 129 -1.92 -6.68 -15.27
N LYS A 130 -1.00 -7.66 -15.35
CA LYS A 130 -0.43 -8.34 -14.18
C LYS A 130 0.38 -7.39 -13.31
N THR A 131 1.12 -6.46 -13.92
CA THR A 131 1.85 -5.42 -13.17
C THR A 131 0.89 -4.48 -12.45
N ALA A 132 -0.18 -4.03 -13.10
CA ALA A 132 -1.21 -3.20 -12.47
C ALA A 132 -1.91 -3.94 -11.32
N GLN A 133 -2.28 -5.21 -11.51
CA GLN A 133 -2.84 -6.07 -10.49
C GLN A 133 -1.88 -6.21 -9.29
N TRP A 134 -0.60 -6.45 -9.53
CA TRP A 134 0.41 -6.55 -8.50
C TRP A 134 0.54 -5.27 -7.66
N PHE A 135 0.68 -4.11 -8.30
CA PHE A 135 0.78 -2.85 -7.59
C PHE A 135 -0.53 -2.41 -6.94
N SER A 136 -1.70 -2.90 -7.41
CA SER A 136 -2.96 -2.68 -6.72
C SER A 136 -2.97 -3.33 -5.32
N ILE A 137 -2.29 -4.47 -5.15
CA ILE A 137 -2.10 -5.13 -3.85
C ILE A 137 -1.25 -4.23 -2.94
N LEU A 138 -0.11 -3.73 -3.41
CA LEU A 138 0.80 -2.92 -2.62
C LEU A 138 0.27 -1.53 -2.25
N THR A 139 -0.65 -1.00 -3.03
CA THR A 139 -1.23 0.34 -2.84
C THR A 139 -2.60 0.33 -2.17
N GLY A 140 -3.15 -0.85 -1.82
CA GLY A 140 -4.47 -0.97 -1.23
C GLY A 140 -5.64 -0.87 -2.23
N LEU A 141 -5.38 -0.58 -3.50
CA LEU A 141 -6.43 -0.53 -4.53
C LEU A 141 -7.12 -1.87 -4.74
N TYR A 142 -6.43 -2.96 -4.46
CA TYR A 142 -7.01 -4.32 -4.47
C TYR A 142 -8.20 -4.43 -3.51
N TRP A 143 -8.08 -3.91 -2.27
CA TRP A 143 -9.19 -3.86 -1.34
C TRP A 143 -10.32 -2.96 -1.85
N ALA A 144 -10.00 -1.76 -2.33
CA ALA A 144 -11.00 -0.82 -2.84
C ALA A 144 -11.80 -1.40 -4.02
N GLY A 145 -11.19 -2.30 -4.80
CA GLY A 145 -11.87 -3.04 -5.86
C GLY A 145 -12.99 -3.96 -5.36
N ILE A 146 -12.93 -4.49 -4.12
CA ILE A 146 -13.92 -5.42 -3.59
C ILE A 146 -15.29 -4.77 -3.40
N PRO A 147 -15.46 -3.67 -2.63
CA PRO A 147 -16.76 -3.02 -2.49
C PRO A 147 -17.27 -2.44 -3.82
N LEU A 148 -16.41 -1.90 -4.67
CA LEU A 148 -16.80 -1.42 -6.01
C LEU A 148 -17.32 -2.58 -6.89
N PHE A 149 -16.63 -3.71 -6.89
CA PHE A 149 -17.09 -4.91 -7.56
C PHE A 149 -18.44 -5.39 -7.02
N LEU A 150 -18.65 -5.34 -5.71
CA LEU A 150 -19.93 -5.74 -5.10
C LEU A 150 -21.09 -4.83 -5.46
N VAL A 151 -20.87 -3.52 -5.57
CA VAL A 151 -21.86 -2.59 -6.12
C VAL A 151 -22.27 -3.03 -7.53
N PHE A 152 -21.28 -3.25 -8.40
CA PHE A 152 -21.51 -3.70 -9.77
C PHE A 152 -22.21 -5.08 -9.80
N TYR A 153 -21.71 -6.05 -9.04
CA TYR A 153 -22.28 -7.40 -8.97
C TYR A 153 -23.71 -7.39 -8.44
N THR A 154 -24.01 -6.57 -7.42
CA THR A 154 -25.34 -6.46 -6.84
C THR A 154 -26.36 -5.89 -7.84
N LEU A 155 -25.94 -4.91 -8.65
CA LEU A 155 -26.83 -4.23 -9.62
C LEU A 155 -26.96 -5.01 -10.93
N PHE A 156 -25.88 -5.61 -11.42
CA PHE A 156 -25.77 -6.05 -12.82
C PHE A 156 -25.42 -7.52 -13.00
N ALA A 157 -25.35 -8.35 -11.91
CA ALA A 157 -24.91 -9.75 -12.02
C ALA A 157 -25.70 -10.56 -13.06
N GLU A 158 -27.01 -10.34 -13.18
CA GLU A 158 -27.88 -11.06 -14.13
C GLU A 158 -27.66 -10.63 -15.58
N LEU A 159 -27.09 -9.42 -15.81
CA LEU A 159 -26.85 -8.87 -17.15
C LEU A 159 -25.46 -9.25 -17.68
N VAL A 160 -24.55 -9.70 -16.82
CA VAL A 160 -23.18 -10.03 -17.20
C VAL A 160 -23.12 -11.43 -17.82
N PRO A 161 -22.56 -11.56 -19.03
CA PRO A 161 -22.39 -12.87 -19.66
C PRO A 161 -21.17 -13.62 -19.04
N TRP A 162 -21.26 -14.00 -17.76
CA TRP A 162 -20.20 -14.63 -17.00
C TRP A 162 -19.51 -15.80 -17.70
N ARG A 163 -20.32 -16.63 -18.44
CA ARG A 163 -19.79 -17.76 -19.22
C ARG A 163 -18.81 -17.35 -20.31
N ARG A 164 -18.93 -16.13 -20.84
CA ARG A 164 -17.98 -15.58 -21.85
C ARG A 164 -16.72 -15.01 -21.23
N LEU A 165 -16.73 -14.75 -19.94
CA LEU A 165 -15.62 -14.19 -19.17
C LEU A 165 -14.77 -15.27 -18.50
N ASN A 166 -15.23 -16.54 -18.50
CA ASN A 166 -14.50 -17.62 -17.87
C ASN A 166 -13.29 -18.11 -18.69
N ALA A 167 -12.47 -18.98 -18.07
CA ALA A 167 -11.18 -19.42 -18.62
C ALA A 167 -11.25 -20.16 -19.96
N GLU A 168 -12.35 -20.85 -20.27
CA GLU A 168 -12.47 -21.65 -21.49
C GLU A 168 -12.45 -20.82 -22.78
N HIS A 169 -12.83 -19.56 -22.71
CA HIS A 169 -12.98 -18.68 -23.85
C HIS A 169 -11.81 -17.72 -24.11
N GLY A 170 -10.69 -17.85 -23.38
CA GLY A 170 -9.44 -17.14 -23.71
C GLY A 170 -9.41 -15.64 -23.44
N GLY A 171 -10.37 -15.11 -22.69
CA GLY A 171 -10.50 -13.69 -22.41
C GLY A 171 -9.63 -13.21 -21.21
N PHE A 172 -10.12 -12.18 -20.53
CA PHE A 172 -9.51 -11.53 -19.36
C PHE A 172 -9.02 -12.53 -18.27
N SER A 173 -9.73 -13.63 -18.08
CA SER A 173 -9.41 -14.65 -17.08
C SER A 173 -8.06 -15.35 -17.32
N LYS A 174 -7.69 -15.64 -18.56
CA LYS A 174 -6.37 -16.23 -18.88
C LYS A 174 -5.23 -15.23 -18.70
N GLN A 175 -5.52 -13.95 -18.86
CA GLN A 175 -4.52 -12.88 -18.78
C GLN A 175 -4.23 -12.41 -17.35
N THR A 176 -5.09 -12.74 -16.39
CA THR A 176 -5.04 -12.19 -15.01
C THR A 176 -5.06 -13.22 -13.90
N SER A 177 -5.13 -14.51 -14.17
CA SER A 177 -5.36 -15.56 -13.17
C SER A 177 -6.67 -15.41 -12.38
N ALA A 178 -7.70 -14.76 -12.95
CA ALA A 178 -8.97 -14.52 -12.28
C ALA A 178 -10.10 -15.50 -12.66
N GLY A 179 -9.81 -16.49 -13.53
CA GLY A 179 -10.82 -17.37 -14.10
C GLY A 179 -11.62 -18.18 -13.09
N GLU A 180 -10.95 -18.82 -12.16
CA GLU A 180 -11.59 -19.61 -11.10
C GLU A 180 -12.45 -18.76 -10.16
N PHE A 181 -11.99 -17.55 -9.84
CA PHE A 181 -12.78 -16.62 -9.06
C PHE A 181 -14.07 -16.24 -9.80
N LEU A 182 -13.97 -15.86 -11.08
CA LEU A 182 -15.14 -15.53 -11.91
C LEU A 182 -16.11 -16.70 -12.02
N GLU A 183 -15.62 -17.93 -12.17
CA GLU A 183 -16.45 -19.14 -12.18
C GLU A 183 -17.13 -19.38 -10.83
N SER A 184 -16.43 -19.14 -9.72
CA SER A 184 -17.00 -19.28 -8.39
C SER A 184 -18.18 -18.31 -8.17
N LEU A 185 -18.13 -17.10 -8.75
CA LEU A 185 -19.20 -16.11 -8.67
C LEU A 185 -20.52 -16.56 -9.31
N MET A 186 -20.44 -17.36 -10.38
CA MET A 186 -21.64 -17.90 -11.04
C MET A 186 -22.43 -18.88 -10.16
N ARG A 187 -21.77 -19.48 -9.16
CA ARG A 187 -22.35 -20.47 -8.25
C ARG A 187 -22.91 -19.85 -6.97
N LEU A 188 -22.70 -18.54 -6.75
CA LEU A 188 -23.12 -17.87 -5.53
C LEU A 188 -24.65 -17.66 -5.47
N PRO A 189 -25.26 -17.82 -4.30
CA PRO A 189 -26.67 -17.47 -4.08
C PRO A 189 -26.84 -15.95 -4.09
N LEU A 190 -27.08 -15.36 -5.26
CA LEU A 190 -27.11 -13.91 -5.50
C LEU A 190 -28.00 -13.15 -4.50
N ARG A 191 -29.16 -13.70 -4.15
CA ARG A 191 -30.07 -13.08 -3.16
C ARG A 191 -29.40 -12.91 -1.80
N ARG A 192 -28.62 -13.90 -1.35
CA ARG A 192 -27.89 -13.85 -0.09
C ARG A 192 -26.75 -12.86 -0.14
N VAL A 193 -25.96 -12.88 -1.22
CA VAL A 193 -24.87 -11.89 -1.43
C VAL A 193 -25.42 -10.46 -1.41
N ARG A 194 -26.54 -10.20 -2.10
CA ARG A 194 -27.23 -8.91 -2.09
C ARG A 194 -27.68 -8.50 -0.68
N ALA A 195 -28.32 -9.41 0.06
CA ALA A 195 -28.79 -9.12 1.41
C ALA A 195 -27.62 -8.79 2.37
N GLU A 196 -26.54 -9.58 2.32
CA GLU A 196 -25.34 -9.35 3.14
C GLU A 196 -24.66 -8.02 2.78
N PHE A 197 -24.54 -7.70 1.49
CA PHE A 197 -23.94 -6.44 1.05
C PHE A 197 -24.81 -5.24 1.41
N LEU A 198 -26.12 -5.31 1.23
CA LEU A 198 -27.04 -4.24 1.66
C LEU A 198 -27.01 -4.04 3.18
N ALA A 199 -26.90 -5.13 3.96
CA ALA A 199 -26.72 -5.03 5.41
C ALA A 199 -25.39 -4.33 5.77
N SER A 200 -24.32 -4.60 5.04
CA SER A 200 -23.04 -3.91 5.19
C SER A 200 -23.15 -2.41 4.87
N VAL A 201 -23.80 -2.06 3.76
CA VAL A 201 -24.07 -0.64 3.40
C VAL A 201 -24.93 0.04 4.45
N ALA A 202 -25.98 -0.64 4.95
CA ALA A 202 -26.85 -0.10 6.01
C ALA A 202 -26.09 0.14 7.32
N LEU A 203 -25.16 -0.75 7.71
CA LEU A 203 -24.29 -0.54 8.86
C LEU A 203 -23.39 0.69 8.66
N GLN A 204 -22.74 0.83 7.51
CA GLN A 204 -21.90 1.99 7.22
C GLN A 204 -22.73 3.28 7.26
N ALA A 205 -23.92 3.31 6.66
CA ALA A 205 -24.81 4.46 6.69
C ALA A 205 -25.26 4.79 8.14
N ALA A 206 -25.59 3.78 8.94
CA ALA A 206 -25.94 3.95 10.34
C ALA A 206 -24.77 4.55 11.16
N LEU A 207 -23.54 4.10 10.93
CA LEU A 207 -22.35 4.68 11.56
C LEU A 207 -22.14 6.14 11.14
N PHE A 208 -22.30 6.46 9.86
CA PHE A 208 -22.22 7.84 9.37
C PHE A 208 -23.20 8.77 10.08
N ILE A 209 -24.46 8.34 10.19
CA ILE A 209 -25.52 9.14 10.80
C ILE A 209 -25.35 9.23 12.33
N ALA A 210 -25.15 8.09 12.99
CA ALA A 210 -25.11 8.03 14.45
C ALA A 210 -23.87 8.69 15.07
N LEU A 211 -22.75 8.71 14.35
CA LEU A 211 -21.47 9.21 14.82
C LEU A 211 -21.06 10.53 14.15
N ASP A 212 -21.91 11.11 13.31
CA ASP A 212 -21.62 12.33 12.54
C ASP A 212 -20.26 12.25 11.83
N LEU A 213 -20.06 11.17 11.04
CA LEU A 213 -18.78 10.92 10.39
C LEU A 213 -18.53 11.86 9.21
N SER A 214 -17.31 12.35 9.10
CA SER A 214 -16.83 13.03 7.89
C SER A 214 -16.37 12.01 6.85
N LEU A 215 -16.63 12.29 5.56
CA LEU A 215 -16.13 11.46 4.46
C LEU A 215 -14.61 11.36 4.47
N ALA A 216 -13.91 12.45 4.81
CA ALA A 216 -12.45 12.49 4.89
C ALA A 216 -11.89 11.57 5.99
N GLY A 217 -12.47 11.62 7.21
CA GLY A 217 -12.05 10.75 8.32
C GLY A 217 -12.32 9.27 8.03
N TRP A 218 -13.50 8.96 7.49
CA TRP A 218 -13.86 7.63 7.04
C TRP A 218 -12.90 7.11 5.95
N ALA A 219 -12.67 7.91 4.91
CA ALA A 219 -11.79 7.55 3.80
C ALA A 219 -10.35 7.35 4.26
N ALA A 220 -9.82 8.18 5.18
CA ALA A 220 -8.49 8.01 5.74
C ALA A 220 -8.34 6.68 6.50
N CYS A 221 -9.34 6.31 7.32
CA CYS A 221 -9.36 5.04 8.05
C CYS A 221 -9.36 3.85 7.10
N TYR A 222 -10.24 3.84 6.11
CA TYR A 222 -10.31 2.75 5.15
C TYR A 222 -9.15 2.73 4.16
N ALA A 223 -8.54 3.85 3.81
CA ALA A 223 -7.31 3.89 3.01
C ALA A 223 -6.12 3.27 3.77
N ALA A 224 -5.97 3.61 5.06
CA ALA A 224 -4.94 3.01 5.91
C ALA A 224 -5.15 1.49 6.06
N PHE A 225 -6.39 1.06 6.26
CA PHE A 225 -6.75 -0.35 6.32
C PHE A 225 -6.49 -1.07 4.99
N ALA A 226 -6.91 -0.48 3.87
CA ALA A 226 -6.71 -1.04 2.53
C ALA A 226 -5.22 -1.27 2.23
N LEU A 227 -4.37 -0.31 2.57
CA LEU A 227 -2.92 -0.42 2.39
C LEU A 227 -2.32 -1.54 3.24
N ALA A 228 -2.69 -1.61 4.53
CA ALA A 228 -2.19 -2.62 5.46
C ALA A 228 -2.70 -4.03 5.10
N TRP A 229 -3.99 -4.17 4.87
CA TRP A 229 -4.63 -5.45 4.58
C TRP A 229 -4.19 -6.03 3.23
N SER A 230 -4.25 -5.25 2.15
CA SER A 230 -3.91 -5.75 0.81
C SER A 230 -2.46 -6.22 0.73
N SER A 231 -1.53 -5.49 1.35
CA SER A 231 -0.12 -5.88 1.40
C SER A 231 0.10 -7.17 2.18
N LEU A 232 -0.60 -7.35 3.31
CA LEU A 232 -0.50 -8.56 4.13
C LEU A 232 -1.04 -9.78 3.40
N GLN A 233 -2.18 -9.64 2.69
CA GLN A 233 -2.87 -10.74 2.00
C GLN A 233 -2.04 -11.43 0.92
N TYR A 234 -0.95 -10.84 0.49
CA TYR A 234 -0.08 -11.51 -0.47
C TYR A 234 1.38 -11.62 0.00
N ALA A 235 1.80 -10.90 1.04
CA ALA A 235 3.14 -11.05 1.61
C ALA A 235 3.37 -12.45 2.19
N ASP A 236 2.33 -13.12 2.64
CA ASP A 236 2.35 -14.50 3.14
C ASP A 236 2.43 -15.55 2.02
N HIS A 237 2.26 -15.15 0.76
CA HIS A 237 2.39 -16.02 -0.43
C HIS A 237 3.52 -15.61 -1.38
N ALA A 238 3.88 -14.33 -1.42
CA ALA A 238 4.77 -13.78 -2.42
C ALA A 238 6.11 -14.53 -2.47
N PHE A 239 6.46 -14.98 -3.68
CA PHE A 239 7.71 -15.70 -3.97
C PHE A 239 7.91 -17.00 -3.17
N SER A 240 6.83 -17.56 -2.58
CA SER A 240 6.85 -18.89 -1.96
C SER A 240 6.86 -19.99 -3.03
N ARG A 241 6.99 -21.24 -2.59
CA ARG A 241 6.97 -22.39 -3.49
C ARG A 241 5.69 -22.42 -4.31
N LEU A 242 5.77 -22.87 -5.56
CA LEU A 242 4.61 -23.10 -6.43
C LEU A 242 3.94 -24.45 -6.05
N ASP A 243 3.37 -24.49 -4.87
CA ASP A 243 2.71 -25.65 -4.29
C ASP A 243 1.44 -25.19 -3.54
N ARG A 244 0.36 -25.96 -3.62
CA ARG A 244 -0.93 -25.55 -3.05
C ARG A 244 -0.93 -25.48 -1.54
N VAL A 245 -0.24 -26.38 -0.87
CA VAL A 245 -0.19 -26.47 0.60
C VAL A 245 1.03 -25.76 1.17
N GLU A 246 2.21 -26.03 0.59
CA GLU A 246 3.48 -25.46 1.03
C GLU A 246 3.76 -24.07 0.43
N GLY A 247 2.84 -23.53 -0.37
CA GLY A 247 2.94 -22.26 -1.07
C GLY A 247 2.54 -21.05 -0.23
N ALA A 248 2.97 -21.01 1.02
CA ALA A 248 2.78 -19.90 1.93
C ALA A 248 3.98 -19.73 2.88
N TRP A 249 4.05 -18.61 3.58
CA TRP A 249 5.05 -18.32 4.61
C TRP A 249 4.40 -18.20 5.98
N ASN A 250 5.08 -18.69 7.02
CA ASN A 250 4.89 -18.16 8.35
C ASN A 250 5.71 -16.88 8.48
N LEU A 251 5.11 -15.78 8.97
CA LEU A 251 5.74 -14.48 9.03
C LEU A 251 6.20 -14.12 10.45
N VAL A 252 7.34 -13.47 10.55
CA VAL A 252 7.77 -12.81 11.80
C VAL A 252 7.21 -11.40 11.82
N VAL A 253 6.35 -11.12 12.79
CA VAL A 253 5.73 -9.81 13.02
C VAL A 253 5.89 -9.38 14.48
N GLY A 254 5.72 -8.09 14.77
CA GLY A 254 5.78 -7.56 16.13
C GLY A 254 4.67 -8.12 17.04
N GLY A 255 4.91 -8.11 18.36
CA GLY A 255 3.95 -8.65 19.33
C GLY A 255 2.57 -7.98 19.30
N PHE A 256 2.52 -6.68 19.02
CA PHE A 256 1.27 -5.94 18.83
C PHE A 256 0.51 -6.44 17.60
N THR A 257 1.17 -6.50 16.44
CA THR A 257 0.58 -7.01 15.18
C THR A 257 0.07 -8.44 15.35
N ARG A 258 0.86 -9.31 15.99
CA ARG A 258 0.47 -10.71 16.26
C ARG A 258 -0.85 -10.80 17.03
N ARG A 259 -1.04 -9.95 18.05
CA ARG A 259 -2.27 -9.93 18.87
C ARG A 259 -3.46 -9.39 18.08
N MET A 260 -3.27 -8.25 17.39
CA MET A 260 -4.32 -7.60 16.62
C MET A 260 -4.79 -8.45 15.42
N PHE A 261 -3.88 -9.21 14.81
CA PHE A 261 -4.19 -10.04 13.64
C PHE A 261 -4.50 -11.49 14.01
N LEU A 262 -4.76 -11.79 15.28
CA LEU A 262 -5.17 -13.10 15.78
C LEU A 262 -4.32 -14.24 15.18
N ASN A 263 -3.00 -14.12 15.25
CA ASN A 263 -2.02 -15.09 14.75
C ASN A 263 -2.13 -15.41 13.22
N TYR A 264 -2.82 -14.58 12.43
CA TYR A 264 -2.94 -14.74 10.97
C TYR A 264 -1.57 -14.90 10.27
N HIS A 265 -0.50 -14.37 10.85
CA HIS A 265 0.87 -14.51 10.39
C HIS A 265 1.44 -15.94 10.39
N CYS A 266 0.77 -16.89 11.05
CA CYS A 266 1.08 -18.34 11.00
C CYS A 266 0.43 -18.98 9.76
N HIS A 267 0.57 -18.36 8.59
CA HIS A 267 -0.26 -18.62 7.42
C HIS A 267 0.06 -19.94 6.73
N LEU A 268 1.33 -20.37 6.72
CA LEU A 268 1.70 -21.70 6.22
C LEU A 268 1.04 -22.82 7.03
N GLU A 269 1.01 -22.69 8.36
CA GLU A 269 0.36 -23.70 9.18
C GLU A 269 -1.16 -23.72 8.99
N HIS A 270 -1.75 -22.57 8.70
CA HIS A 270 -3.15 -22.47 8.30
C HIS A 270 -3.41 -23.16 6.96
N HIS A 271 -2.55 -23.02 5.95
CA HIS A 271 -2.69 -23.74 4.67
C HIS A 271 -2.54 -25.26 4.81
N ARG A 272 -1.70 -25.71 5.75
CA ARG A 272 -1.53 -27.14 6.06
C ARG A 272 -2.74 -27.74 6.78
N ASP A 273 -3.42 -26.95 7.63
CA ASP A 273 -4.58 -27.36 8.39
C ASP A 273 -5.58 -26.20 8.56
N GLN A 274 -6.51 -26.11 7.61
CA GLN A 274 -7.52 -25.03 7.54
C GLN A 274 -8.52 -25.06 8.69
N ASP A 275 -8.70 -26.22 9.33
CA ASP A 275 -9.61 -26.41 10.46
C ASP A 275 -8.97 -26.04 11.80
N CYS A 276 -7.67 -25.68 11.79
CA CYS A 276 -6.93 -25.27 12.99
C CYS A 276 -7.34 -23.85 13.40
N PRO A 277 -7.97 -23.66 14.59
CA PRO A 277 -8.36 -22.33 15.06
C PRO A 277 -7.14 -21.45 15.35
N TRP A 278 -7.29 -20.14 15.18
CA TRP A 278 -6.20 -19.16 15.31
C TRP A 278 -5.42 -19.25 16.64
N GLN A 279 -6.08 -19.68 17.72
CA GLN A 279 -5.45 -19.84 19.03
C GLN A 279 -4.38 -20.94 19.03
N ALA A 280 -4.52 -21.96 18.20
CA ALA A 280 -3.65 -23.14 18.16
C ALA A 280 -2.49 -22.99 17.13
N LEU A 281 -2.60 -22.11 16.15
CA LEU A 281 -1.60 -21.92 15.10
C LEU A 281 -0.17 -21.64 15.61
N PRO A 282 0.06 -20.82 16.69
CA PRO A 282 1.41 -20.57 17.17
C PRO A 282 2.15 -21.82 17.67
N SER A 283 1.45 -22.78 18.28
CA SER A 283 2.05 -24.02 18.73
C SER A 283 2.50 -24.91 17.56
N ARG A 284 1.74 -24.90 16.47
CA ARG A 284 2.10 -25.61 15.22
C ARG A 284 3.30 -24.95 14.54
N MET A 285 3.34 -23.63 14.47
CA MET A 285 4.47 -22.90 13.91
C MET A 285 5.78 -23.18 14.66
N GLN A 286 5.76 -23.38 15.99
CA GLN A 286 6.95 -23.72 16.77
C GLN A 286 7.50 -25.13 16.45
N SER A 287 6.64 -26.06 16.01
CA SER A 287 7.01 -27.43 15.66
C SER A 287 7.43 -27.61 14.20
N THR A 288 7.25 -26.59 13.36
CA THR A 288 7.59 -26.68 11.94
C THR A 288 9.10 -26.58 11.69
N ARG A 289 9.58 -27.29 10.65
CA ARG A 289 10.97 -27.20 10.20
C ARG A 289 11.23 -25.99 9.28
N ASN A 290 10.18 -25.34 8.80
CA ASN A 290 10.29 -24.19 7.90
C ASN A 290 10.47 -22.91 8.73
N PRO A 291 11.62 -22.23 8.66
CA PRO A 291 11.84 -21.02 9.42
C PRO A 291 10.89 -19.91 8.96
N PRO A 292 10.26 -19.17 9.87
CA PRO A 292 9.40 -18.07 9.52
C PRO A 292 10.19 -16.93 8.85
N ARG A 293 9.57 -16.21 7.91
CA ARG A 293 10.17 -15.11 7.16
C ARG A 293 9.76 -13.76 7.76
N ARG A 294 10.66 -12.78 7.70
CA ARG A 294 10.32 -11.42 8.17
C ARG A 294 9.35 -10.76 7.19
N PHE A 295 8.19 -10.31 7.68
CA PHE A 295 7.18 -9.61 6.88
C PHE A 295 7.79 -8.47 6.05
N LEU A 296 8.55 -7.56 6.69
CA LEU A 296 9.17 -6.41 6.01
C LEU A 296 10.16 -6.82 4.91
N SER A 297 10.79 -7.99 5.05
CA SER A 297 11.70 -8.51 4.03
C SER A 297 10.95 -8.90 2.76
N ILE A 298 9.86 -9.64 2.92
CA ILE A 298 9.03 -10.03 1.77
C ILE A 298 8.37 -8.79 1.15
N LEU A 299 7.85 -7.88 1.97
CA LEU A 299 7.25 -6.64 1.49
C LEU A 299 8.25 -5.82 0.66
N LEU A 300 9.51 -5.72 1.08
CA LEU A 300 10.55 -5.02 0.32
C LEU A 300 10.79 -5.68 -1.05
N LEU A 301 10.79 -7.01 -1.11
CA LEU A 301 10.91 -7.72 -2.38
C LEU A 301 9.70 -7.49 -3.29
N MET A 302 8.51 -7.46 -2.73
CA MET A 302 7.28 -7.21 -3.48
C MET A 302 7.34 -5.87 -4.24
N TRP A 303 7.97 -4.84 -3.67
CA TRP A 303 8.13 -3.55 -4.32
C TRP A 303 9.02 -3.57 -5.56
N GLN A 304 9.79 -4.64 -5.82
CA GLN A 304 10.50 -4.82 -7.09
C GLN A 304 9.59 -5.15 -8.27
N GLY A 305 8.33 -5.49 -8.00
CA GLY A 305 7.36 -5.91 -9.00
C GLY A 305 7.27 -7.43 -9.15
N PRO A 306 6.32 -7.91 -9.96
CA PRO A 306 6.18 -9.33 -10.29
C PRO A 306 7.35 -9.78 -11.16
N ARG A 307 7.52 -11.09 -11.29
CA ARG A 307 8.62 -11.72 -12.05
C ARG A 307 8.06 -12.52 -13.23
N LEU A 308 8.87 -12.72 -14.26
CA LEU A 308 8.55 -13.73 -15.27
C LEU A 308 8.66 -15.13 -14.64
N LEU A 309 7.78 -16.04 -15.04
CA LEU A 309 7.74 -17.40 -14.49
C LEU A 309 9.10 -18.12 -14.73
N PRO A 310 9.73 -18.67 -13.67
CA PRO A 310 10.97 -19.40 -13.80
C PRO A 310 10.85 -20.57 -14.79
N GLY A 311 11.91 -20.84 -15.57
CA GLY A 311 11.93 -21.92 -16.58
C GLY A 311 11.17 -21.63 -17.87
N SER A 312 10.43 -20.53 -17.97
CA SER A 312 9.78 -20.09 -19.20
C SER A 312 10.68 -19.11 -19.96
N HIS A 313 11.16 -19.51 -21.14
CA HIS A 313 11.94 -18.62 -22.02
C HIS A 313 11.00 -17.60 -22.69
N GLN A 314 10.79 -16.43 -22.05
CA GLN A 314 9.89 -15.40 -22.57
C GLN A 314 10.60 -14.32 -23.41
N GLY A 315 11.93 -14.33 -23.44
CA GLY A 315 12.78 -13.47 -24.26
C GLY A 315 12.90 -12.01 -23.79
N ALA A 316 13.99 -11.37 -24.23
CA ALA A 316 14.34 -10.00 -23.85
C ALA A 316 13.26 -8.92 -24.11
N PRO A 317 12.37 -9.01 -25.12
CA PRO A 317 11.29 -8.02 -25.28
C PRO A 317 10.31 -8.00 -24.11
N ARG A 318 9.94 -9.17 -23.55
CA ARG A 318 9.04 -9.27 -22.41
C ARG A 318 9.68 -8.78 -21.11
N GLU A 319 10.97 -9.08 -20.92
CA GLU A 319 11.75 -8.55 -19.78
C GLU A 319 11.79 -7.01 -19.80
N ARG A 320 12.08 -6.41 -20.96
CA ARG A 320 12.08 -4.95 -21.12
C ARG A 320 10.69 -4.35 -20.91
N LEU A 321 9.63 -5.00 -21.38
CA LEU A 321 8.27 -4.53 -21.16
C LEU A 321 7.92 -4.56 -19.67
N LEU A 322 8.24 -5.65 -18.96
CA LEU A 322 8.02 -5.77 -17.53
C LEU A 322 8.78 -4.67 -16.77
N ALA A 323 10.06 -4.46 -17.07
CA ALA A 323 10.85 -3.42 -16.45
C ALA A 323 10.20 -2.03 -16.63
N ARG A 324 9.74 -1.69 -17.85
CA ARG A 324 9.06 -0.43 -18.13
C ARG A 324 7.74 -0.28 -17.36
N CYS A 325 6.93 -1.35 -17.28
CA CYS A 325 5.68 -1.33 -16.52
C CYS A 325 5.92 -1.11 -15.02
N VAL A 326 6.94 -1.76 -14.45
CA VAL A 326 7.30 -1.58 -13.02
C VAL A 326 7.81 -0.17 -12.78
N ILE A 327 8.69 0.36 -13.64
CA ILE A 327 9.19 1.75 -13.53
C ILE A 327 8.04 2.75 -13.61
N ALA A 328 7.11 2.57 -14.55
CA ALA A 328 5.93 3.42 -14.68
C ALA A 328 5.04 3.38 -13.42
N ALA A 329 4.86 2.18 -12.83
CA ALA A 329 4.14 2.04 -11.56
C ALA A 329 4.84 2.79 -10.42
N HIS A 330 6.17 2.68 -10.30
CA HIS A 330 6.96 3.42 -9.29
C HIS A 330 6.80 4.94 -9.44
N VAL A 331 6.84 5.46 -10.66
CA VAL A 331 6.63 6.90 -10.94
C VAL A 331 5.22 7.33 -10.54
N ALA A 332 4.20 6.57 -10.92
CA ALA A 332 2.82 6.87 -10.56
C ALA A 332 2.59 6.86 -9.05
N ILE A 333 3.13 5.85 -8.36
CA ILE A 333 3.03 5.73 -6.89
C ILE A 333 3.75 6.89 -6.20
N PHE A 334 4.96 7.25 -6.65
CA PHE A 334 5.66 8.42 -6.13
C PHE A 334 4.81 9.69 -6.29
N GLY A 335 4.21 9.91 -7.46
CA GLY A 335 3.34 11.06 -7.70
C GLY A 335 2.14 11.11 -6.74
N VAL A 336 1.49 9.97 -6.48
CA VAL A 336 0.39 9.87 -5.51
C VAL A 336 0.88 10.16 -4.08
N VAL A 337 1.98 9.54 -3.64
CA VAL A 337 2.55 9.77 -2.29
C VAL A 337 2.95 11.22 -2.11
N PHE A 338 3.63 11.81 -3.11
CA PHE A 338 3.99 13.22 -3.10
C PHE A 338 2.75 14.11 -2.93
N SER A 339 1.73 13.92 -3.77
CA SER A 339 0.52 14.75 -3.76
C SER A 339 -0.23 14.64 -2.43
N LEU A 340 -0.33 13.44 -1.86
CA LEU A 340 -0.99 13.22 -0.57
C LEU A 340 -0.21 13.86 0.58
N VAL A 341 1.08 13.61 0.70
CA VAL A 341 1.88 14.13 1.82
C VAL A 341 2.01 15.64 1.72
N TYR A 342 2.32 16.16 0.52
CA TYR A 342 2.48 17.58 0.28
C TYR A 342 1.17 18.37 0.49
N GLY A 343 0.02 17.81 0.02
CA GLY A 343 -1.30 18.40 0.23
C GLY A 343 -1.74 18.37 1.70
N LEU A 344 -1.61 17.20 2.36
CA LEU A 344 -2.04 17.06 3.77
C LEU A 344 -1.22 17.91 4.72
N SER A 345 0.07 18.13 4.45
CA SER A 345 0.95 18.92 5.32
C SER A 345 0.62 20.43 5.32
N SER A 346 -0.09 20.92 4.31
CA SER A 346 -0.47 22.34 4.19
C SER A 346 -1.85 22.69 4.77
N ILE A 347 -2.71 21.69 5.06
CA ILE A 347 -4.12 21.91 5.42
C ILE A 347 -4.27 22.85 6.64
N ASP A 348 -3.44 22.67 7.66
CA ASP A 348 -3.58 23.40 8.93
C ASP A 348 -2.68 24.64 9.03
N PHE A 349 -1.94 25.01 7.97
CA PHE A 349 -0.95 26.09 8.07
C PHE A 349 -1.57 27.42 8.48
N VAL A 350 -2.73 27.77 7.92
CA VAL A 350 -3.41 29.06 8.17
C VAL A 350 -3.92 29.17 9.60
N SER A 351 -4.36 28.06 10.20
CA SER A 351 -4.89 28.01 11.58
C SER A 351 -3.81 27.99 12.65
N ARG A 352 -2.54 27.79 12.28
CA ARG A 352 -1.43 27.65 13.23
C ARG A 352 -1.03 28.99 13.83
N GLN A 353 -1.00 29.05 15.16
CA GLN A 353 -0.57 30.22 15.90
C GLN A 353 0.95 30.43 15.90
N VAL A 354 1.72 29.33 15.87
CA VAL A 354 3.19 29.37 15.85
C VAL A 354 3.69 29.13 14.42
N ARG A 355 4.47 30.09 13.93
CA ARG A 355 5.12 30.04 12.63
C ARG A 355 6.55 30.52 12.78
N TYR A 356 7.47 29.91 12.04
CA TYR A 356 8.90 30.22 12.12
C TYR A 356 9.32 31.06 10.93
N ASP A 357 10.09 32.10 11.20
CA ASP A 357 10.81 32.86 10.17
C ASP A 357 12.25 32.36 10.12
N LEU A 358 12.65 31.82 8.96
CA LEU A 358 14.00 31.31 8.71
C LEU A 358 14.81 32.20 7.79
N SER A 359 14.35 33.45 7.57
CA SER A 359 15.12 34.44 6.76
C SER A 359 16.49 34.75 7.39
N LEU A 360 17.50 34.79 6.56
CA LEU A 360 18.85 35.21 6.92
C LEU A 360 19.13 36.61 6.31
N PRO A 361 20.03 37.42 6.89
CA PRO A 361 20.42 38.70 6.28
C PRO A 361 20.89 38.59 4.82
N ILE A 362 21.46 37.44 4.45
CA ILE A 362 21.92 37.17 3.08
C ILE A 362 20.75 36.96 2.11
N ASP A 363 19.59 36.53 2.58
CA ASP A 363 18.40 36.35 1.72
C ASP A 363 17.92 37.69 1.16
N ALA A 364 18.12 38.78 1.89
CA ALA A 364 17.81 40.12 1.42
C ALA A 364 18.68 40.59 0.23
N LEU A 365 19.80 39.91 -0.02
CA LEU A 365 20.67 40.18 -1.15
C LEU A 365 20.28 39.43 -2.42
N ALA A 366 19.33 38.48 -2.32
CA ALA A 366 18.87 37.71 -3.47
C ALA A 366 18.13 38.61 -4.47
N PRO A 367 18.58 38.68 -5.74
CA PRO A 367 17.82 39.38 -6.75
C PRO A 367 16.52 38.61 -7.03
N PHE A 368 15.40 39.34 -7.10
CA PHE A 368 14.13 38.73 -7.53
C PHE A 368 14.13 38.58 -9.05
N VAL A 369 14.19 37.33 -9.53
CA VAL A 369 14.25 36.98 -10.97
C VAL A 369 13.07 36.05 -11.30
N PRO A 370 11.86 36.61 -11.53
CA PRO A 370 10.65 35.80 -11.78
C PRO A 370 10.76 34.92 -13.05
N ALA A 371 11.60 35.27 -14.02
CA ALA A 371 11.88 34.46 -15.20
C ALA A 371 12.52 33.10 -14.87
N SER A 372 13.19 32.96 -13.73
CA SER A 372 13.78 31.70 -13.26
C SER A 372 12.70 30.65 -12.88
N ALA A 373 11.42 31.05 -12.78
CA ALA A 373 10.29 30.14 -12.64
C ALA A 373 10.21 29.11 -13.78
N ALA A 374 10.68 29.47 -14.97
CA ALA A 374 10.77 28.52 -16.09
C ALA A 374 11.69 27.34 -15.77
N ILE A 375 12.82 27.59 -15.07
CA ILE A 375 13.78 26.56 -14.62
C ILE A 375 13.19 25.79 -13.43
N TYR A 376 12.60 26.49 -12.48
CA TYR A 376 11.93 25.92 -11.30
C TYR A 376 10.91 24.83 -11.69
N LEU A 377 10.06 25.09 -12.66
CA LEU A 377 9.04 24.15 -13.15
C LEU A 377 9.61 22.92 -13.86
N THR A 378 10.91 22.89 -14.19
CA THR A 378 11.53 21.74 -14.85
C THR A 378 11.87 20.58 -13.92
N ILE A 379 11.51 20.65 -12.64
CA ILE A 379 11.70 19.55 -11.71
C ILE A 379 10.97 18.26 -12.15
N THR A 380 9.76 18.38 -12.70
CA THR A 380 8.98 17.23 -13.18
C THR A 380 9.66 16.49 -14.35
N PRO A 381 10.11 17.15 -15.44
CA PRO A 381 10.95 16.49 -16.45
C PRO A 381 12.19 15.82 -15.89
N LEU A 382 12.88 16.44 -14.93
CA LEU A 382 14.08 15.86 -14.31
C LEU A 382 13.74 14.55 -13.54
N LEU A 383 12.64 14.53 -12.79
CA LEU A 383 12.13 13.33 -12.10
C LEU A 383 11.84 12.19 -13.08
N LEU A 384 11.16 12.50 -14.19
CA LEU A 384 10.84 11.51 -15.22
C LEU A 384 12.10 10.94 -15.88
N ILE A 385 13.06 11.80 -16.23
CA ILE A 385 14.35 11.36 -16.80
C ILE A 385 15.10 10.48 -15.81
N ALA A 386 15.17 10.87 -14.54
CA ALA A 386 15.84 10.08 -13.52
C ALA A 386 15.25 8.67 -13.38
N ALA A 387 13.93 8.52 -13.47
CA ALA A 387 13.27 7.23 -13.46
C ALA A 387 13.54 6.41 -14.73
N LEU A 388 13.41 7.03 -15.92
CA LEU A 388 13.54 6.34 -17.20
C LEU A 388 14.96 5.84 -17.49
N VAL A 389 15.98 6.57 -17.01
CA VAL A 389 17.40 6.18 -17.19
C VAL A 389 17.76 4.93 -16.38
N GLN A 390 17.02 4.58 -15.32
CA GLN A 390 17.33 3.41 -14.49
C GLN A 390 17.22 2.07 -15.23
N GLN A 391 16.34 1.95 -16.21
CA GLN A 391 16.11 0.78 -17.06
C GLN A 391 15.79 -0.55 -16.35
N GLU A 392 16.13 -0.69 -15.07
CA GLU A 392 15.96 -1.91 -14.25
C GLU A 392 15.16 -1.59 -12.97
N PRO A 393 14.12 -2.37 -12.63
CA PRO A 393 13.37 -2.20 -11.38
C PRO A 393 14.24 -2.25 -10.11
N ARG A 394 15.30 -3.05 -10.14
CA ARG A 394 16.27 -3.16 -9.03
C ARG A 394 16.94 -1.83 -8.69
N ARG A 395 17.10 -0.94 -9.66
CA ARG A 395 17.71 0.39 -9.46
C ARG A 395 16.68 1.45 -9.14
N THR A 396 15.47 1.33 -9.67
CA THR A 396 14.39 2.29 -9.36
C THR A 396 13.86 2.15 -7.94
N LEU A 397 13.87 0.96 -7.35
CA LEU A 397 13.38 0.75 -5.98
C LEU A 397 14.16 1.55 -4.91
N PRO A 398 15.51 1.54 -4.87
CA PRO A 398 16.26 2.39 -3.94
C PRO A 398 16.03 3.88 -4.16
N LEU A 399 15.91 4.34 -5.42
CA LEU A 399 15.57 5.72 -5.75
C LEU A 399 14.17 6.07 -5.24
N LEU A 400 13.16 5.25 -5.57
CA LEU A 400 11.78 5.44 -5.06
C LEU A 400 11.76 5.53 -3.53
N GLY A 401 12.45 4.62 -2.85
CA GLY A 401 12.52 4.60 -1.40
C GLY A 401 13.19 5.84 -0.82
N ALA A 402 14.26 6.33 -1.45
CA ALA A 402 14.92 7.58 -1.06
C ALA A 402 14.03 8.81 -1.27
N LEU A 403 13.34 8.91 -2.43
CA LEU A 403 12.43 10.01 -2.72
C LEU A 403 11.19 9.99 -1.81
N VAL A 404 10.59 8.82 -1.57
CA VAL A 404 9.46 8.69 -0.63
C VAL A 404 9.89 9.06 0.79
N PHE A 405 11.06 8.60 1.24
CA PHE A 405 11.62 9.01 2.54
C PHE A 405 11.73 10.53 2.64
N GLN A 406 12.28 11.19 1.62
CA GLN A 406 12.43 12.64 1.58
C GLN A 406 11.09 13.36 1.67
N VAL A 407 10.10 12.92 0.91
CA VAL A 407 8.75 13.50 0.92
C VAL A 407 8.09 13.34 2.29
N VAL A 408 8.18 12.15 2.90
CA VAL A 408 7.58 11.88 4.23
C VAL A 408 8.26 12.70 5.32
N ILE A 409 9.60 12.77 5.33
CA ILE A 409 10.34 13.58 6.32
C ILE A 409 10.04 15.06 6.14
N ALA A 410 10.03 15.57 4.91
CA ALA A 410 9.65 16.94 4.64
C ALA A 410 8.22 17.24 5.09
N GLY A 411 7.26 16.38 4.79
CA GLY A 411 5.87 16.52 5.25
C GLY A 411 5.75 16.58 6.78
N LEU A 412 6.51 15.74 7.50
CA LEU A 412 6.60 15.81 8.96
C LEU A 412 7.19 17.15 9.43
N CYS A 413 8.26 17.62 8.79
CA CYS A 413 8.83 18.92 9.09
C CYS A 413 7.83 20.06 8.85
N PHE A 414 7.09 20.05 7.74
CA PHE A 414 6.06 21.05 7.43
C PHE A 414 4.95 21.08 8.48
N ILE A 415 4.58 19.89 9.00
CA ILE A 415 3.60 19.78 10.06
C ILE A 415 4.14 20.27 11.41
N LEU A 416 5.38 19.92 11.76
CA LEU A 416 5.94 20.21 13.08
C LEU A 416 6.56 21.61 13.16
N PHE A 417 7.11 22.12 12.06
CA PHE A 417 7.83 23.39 11.96
C PHE A 417 7.32 24.22 10.77
N PRO A 418 6.10 24.80 10.87
CA PRO A 418 5.54 25.59 9.78
C PRO A 418 6.34 26.89 9.58
N VAL A 419 6.96 27.02 8.42
CA VAL A 419 7.82 28.16 8.08
C VAL A 419 7.04 29.19 7.26
N VAL A 420 7.24 30.47 7.56
CA VAL A 420 6.70 31.57 6.77
C VAL A 420 7.45 31.65 5.45
N PRO A 421 6.75 31.59 4.30
CA PRO A 421 7.42 31.72 3.00
C PRO A 421 7.93 33.15 2.77
N PRO A 422 8.93 33.36 1.88
CA PRO A 422 9.30 34.68 1.40
C PRO A 422 8.09 35.41 0.79
N SER A 423 8.10 36.75 0.84
CA SER A 423 7.05 37.60 0.25
C SER A 423 7.61 38.28 -1.00
N PRO A 424 7.39 37.72 -2.20
CA PRO A 424 7.96 38.27 -3.42
C PRO A 424 7.29 39.58 -3.85
N PRO A 425 8.00 40.47 -4.53
CA PRO A 425 7.43 41.64 -5.18
C PRO A 425 6.41 41.23 -6.28
N PRO A 426 5.43 42.09 -6.56
CA PRO A 426 4.45 41.81 -7.62
C PRO A 426 5.12 41.72 -8.99
N VAL A 427 4.77 40.69 -9.79
CA VAL A 427 5.24 40.54 -11.17
C VAL A 427 4.27 41.25 -12.12
N PRO A 428 4.77 42.11 -13.06
CA PRO A 428 3.91 42.80 -14.00
C PRO A 428 3.06 41.85 -14.84
N ALA A 429 1.73 42.04 -14.81
CA ALA A 429 0.77 41.19 -15.51
C ALA A 429 0.94 41.23 -17.05
N GLY A 430 0.43 40.21 -17.75
CA GLY A 430 0.37 40.17 -19.21
C GLY A 430 1.62 39.64 -19.91
N THR A 431 2.65 39.21 -19.15
CA THR A 431 3.86 38.60 -19.69
C THR A 431 3.88 37.08 -19.53
N ILE A 432 4.61 36.36 -20.39
CA ILE A 432 4.87 34.91 -20.24
C ILE A 432 5.55 34.63 -18.89
N THR A 433 6.47 35.51 -18.47
CA THR A 433 7.14 35.42 -17.18
C THR A 433 6.13 35.45 -16.02
N ALA A 434 5.14 36.34 -16.08
CA ALA A 434 4.08 36.40 -15.05
C ALA A 434 3.23 35.12 -15.01
N GLN A 435 2.93 34.53 -16.16
CA GLN A 435 2.18 33.29 -16.25
C GLN A 435 2.98 32.11 -15.67
N LEU A 436 4.24 31.98 -16.01
CA LEU A 436 5.13 30.94 -15.49
C LEU A 436 5.37 31.11 -13.98
N TYR A 437 5.55 32.34 -13.52
CA TYR A 437 5.70 32.62 -12.09
C TYR A 437 4.42 32.30 -11.32
N ALA A 438 3.25 32.70 -11.83
CA ALA A 438 1.96 32.37 -11.22
C ALA A 438 1.71 30.85 -11.17
N LEU A 439 2.12 30.11 -12.21
CA LEU A 439 2.08 28.65 -12.20
C LEU A 439 3.01 28.07 -11.13
N ALA A 440 4.24 28.54 -11.02
CA ALA A 440 5.19 28.12 -9.98
C ALA A 440 4.65 28.39 -8.57
N ASP A 441 4.04 29.55 -8.36
CA ASP A 441 3.43 29.95 -7.10
C ASP A 441 2.20 29.09 -6.76
N SER A 442 1.38 28.75 -7.76
CA SER A 442 0.18 27.92 -7.57
C SER A 442 0.46 26.48 -7.16
N VAL A 443 1.62 25.93 -7.53
CA VAL A 443 2.03 24.56 -7.13
C VAL A 443 2.79 24.54 -5.81
N ASN A 444 3.18 25.69 -5.30
CA ASN A 444 3.90 25.83 -4.02
C ASN A 444 2.90 26.08 -2.89
N LEU A 445 2.60 25.05 -2.11
CA LEU A 445 1.62 25.17 -1.03
C LEU A 445 2.20 25.93 0.16
N ILE A 446 1.38 26.81 0.74
CA ILE A 446 1.77 27.68 1.87
C ILE A 446 2.20 26.80 3.06
N GLY A 447 3.38 27.12 3.62
CA GLY A 447 3.94 26.44 4.79
C GLY A 447 4.84 25.25 4.50
N ASN A 448 4.87 24.79 3.25
CA ASN A 448 5.71 23.66 2.82
C ASN A 448 7.11 24.14 2.39
N CYS A 449 7.79 24.90 3.24
CA CYS A 449 9.05 25.56 2.89
C CYS A 449 10.30 24.76 3.32
N MET A 450 10.38 24.37 4.60
CA MET A 450 11.58 23.76 5.20
C MET A 450 11.35 22.28 5.53
N PRO A 451 12.17 21.37 4.97
CA PRO A 451 13.21 21.52 3.94
C PRO A 451 12.65 21.67 2.53
N SER A 452 13.37 22.35 1.63
CA SER A 452 12.94 22.49 0.23
C SER A 452 12.90 21.15 -0.50
N LEU A 453 11.70 20.68 -0.87
CA LEU A 453 11.55 19.47 -1.66
C LEU A 453 12.04 19.62 -3.09
N HIS A 454 11.96 20.81 -3.70
CA HIS A 454 12.53 21.07 -5.02
C HIS A 454 14.04 20.78 -5.04
N VAL A 455 14.76 21.25 -4.02
CA VAL A 455 16.20 21.01 -3.88
C VAL A 455 16.47 19.53 -3.60
N ALA A 456 15.74 18.92 -2.64
CA ALA A 456 15.94 17.52 -2.27
C ALA A 456 15.75 16.59 -3.46
N LEU A 457 14.66 16.75 -4.19
CA LEU A 457 14.32 15.92 -5.34
C LEU A 457 15.25 16.17 -6.53
N ALA A 458 15.60 17.45 -6.84
CA ALA A 458 16.49 17.77 -7.95
C ALA A 458 17.88 17.15 -7.76
N LEU A 459 18.48 17.31 -6.58
CA LEU A 459 19.79 16.74 -6.27
C LEU A 459 19.76 15.20 -6.25
N SER A 460 18.71 14.59 -5.72
CA SER A 460 18.55 13.14 -5.73
C SER A 460 18.42 12.58 -7.14
N CYS A 461 17.65 13.24 -8.00
CA CYS A 461 17.51 12.86 -9.40
C CYS A 461 18.81 12.99 -10.18
N ALA A 462 19.57 14.08 -9.94
CA ALA A 462 20.89 14.27 -10.56
C ALA A 462 21.87 13.19 -10.09
N TRP A 463 21.86 12.85 -8.80
CA TRP A 463 22.69 11.76 -8.27
C TRP A 463 22.36 10.42 -8.95
N ALA A 464 21.08 10.05 -8.98
CA ALA A 464 20.62 8.78 -9.56
C ALA A 464 20.88 8.71 -11.08
N ALA A 465 20.44 9.72 -11.84
CA ALA A 465 20.59 9.75 -13.30
C ALA A 465 22.05 9.98 -13.73
N GLY A 466 22.77 10.87 -13.05
CA GLY A 466 24.16 11.19 -13.37
C GLY A 466 25.10 9.99 -13.23
N SER A 467 24.81 9.07 -12.30
CA SER A 467 25.58 7.84 -12.13
C SER A 467 25.38 6.82 -13.26
N MET A 468 24.36 6.99 -14.11
CA MET A 468 23.95 6.03 -15.15
C MET A 468 24.29 6.46 -16.56
N VAL A 469 24.76 7.69 -16.75
CA VAL A 469 25.03 8.27 -18.07
C VAL A 469 26.51 8.61 -18.24
N ARG A 470 26.92 8.92 -19.47
CA ARG A 470 28.30 9.35 -19.76
C ARG A 470 28.63 10.64 -19.01
N PRO A 471 29.92 10.89 -18.66
CA PRO A 471 30.34 12.05 -17.84
C PRO A 471 29.82 13.40 -18.34
N LEU A 472 29.79 13.62 -19.65
CA LEU A 472 29.26 14.87 -20.22
C LEU A 472 27.76 15.06 -19.88
N TRP A 473 26.95 14.03 -20.05
CA TRP A 473 25.51 14.09 -19.71
C TRP A 473 25.28 14.16 -18.20
N SER A 474 26.14 13.51 -17.43
CA SER A 474 26.14 13.66 -15.96
C SER A 474 26.36 15.11 -15.57
N ALA A 475 27.37 15.78 -16.15
CA ALA A 475 27.62 17.21 -15.88
C ALA A 475 26.41 18.09 -16.26
N VAL A 476 25.77 17.82 -17.43
CA VAL A 476 24.56 18.55 -17.85
C VAL A 476 23.42 18.37 -16.85
N ILE A 477 23.17 17.15 -16.38
CA ILE A 477 22.12 16.85 -15.40
C ILE A 477 22.41 17.55 -14.07
N TRP A 478 23.66 17.54 -13.60
CA TRP A 478 24.05 18.24 -12.37
C TRP A 478 23.91 19.76 -12.49
N ILE A 479 24.34 20.37 -13.61
CA ILE A 479 24.15 21.80 -13.88
C ILE A 479 22.66 22.14 -13.88
N TRP A 480 21.82 21.31 -14.51
CA TRP A 480 20.37 21.50 -14.52
C TRP A 480 19.77 21.43 -13.11
N ALA A 481 20.11 20.42 -12.31
CA ALA A 481 19.65 20.30 -10.93
C ALA A 481 20.10 21.49 -10.06
N LEU A 482 21.35 21.94 -10.20
CA LEU A 482 21.85 23.12 -9.50
C LEU A 482 21.15 24.41 -9.95
N ALA A 483 20.79 24.52 -11.23
CA ALA A 483 19.98 25.62 -11.74
C ALA A 483 18.57 25.61 -11.14
N ILE A 484 17.94 24.42 -10.97
CA ILE A 484 16.67 24.30 -10.24
C ILE A 484 16.86 24.75 -8.78
N CYS A 485 17.88 24.28 -8.07
CA CYS A 485 18.16 24.72 -6.70
C CYS A 485 18.33 26.24 -6.60
N LEU A 486 19.10 26.86 -7.50
CA LEU A 486 19.28 28.30 -7.54
C LEU A 486 17.94 29.02 -7.85
N SER A 487 17.14 28.49 -8.76
CA SER A 487 15.85 29.08 -9.13
C SER A 487 14.87 29.19 -7.96
N THR A 488 14.93 28.29 -6.97
CA THR A 488 14.08 28.36 -5.76
C THR A 488 14.35 29.62 -4.93
N TRP A 489 15.60 30.06 -4.89
CA TRP A 489 16.02 31.27 -4.22
C TRP A 489 15.74 32.54 -5.05
N LEU A 490 16.01 32.50 -6.36
CA LEU A 490 15.79 33.62 -7.28
C LEU A 490 14.29 33.92 -7.52
N THR A 491 13.41 32.94 -7.37
CA THR A 491 11.97 33.15 -7.43
C THR A 491 11.36 33.55 -6.08
N TRP A 492 12.19 33.66 -5.03
CA TRP A 492 11.73 33.89 -3.66
C TRP A 492 10.67 32.90 -3.19
N GLN A 493 10.81 31.62 -3.57
CA GLN A 493 9.95 30.54 -3.09
C GLN A 493 10.50 29.89 -1.81
N HIS A 494 11.82 29.99 -1.58
CA HIS A 494 12.52 29.40 -0.44
C HIS A 494 13.62 30.30 0.13
N TRP A 495 13.81 30.21 1.44
CA TRP A 495 14.96 30.76 2.16
C TRP A 495 16.21 29.90 1.94
N LEU A 496 17.38 30.47 2.16
CA LEU A 496 18.66 29.76 2.01
C LEU A 496 18.76 28.55 2.96
N LEU A 497 18.17 28.66 4.17
CA LEU A 497 18.09 27.54 5.12
C LEU A 497 17.22 26.40 4.60
N ASP A 498 16.14 26.71 3.89
CA ASP A 498 15.28 25.68 3.28
C ASP A 498 16.07 24.89 2.21
N ILE A 499 16.89 25.60 1.43
CA ILE A 499 17.76 25.00 0.40
C ILE A 499 18.81 24.10 1.04
N ALA A 500 19.45 24.56 2.11
CA ALA A 500 20.45 23.78 2.86
C ALA A 500 19.78 22.51 3.47
N GLY A 501 18.58 22.66 4.03
CA GLY A 501 17.78 21.54 4.54
C GLY A 501 17.41 20.55 3.45
N GLY A 502 17.02 21.03 2.26
CA GLY A 502 16.74 20.20 1.09
C GLY A 502 17.97 19.42 0.61
N ALA A 503 19.14 20.08 0.56
CA ALA A 503 20.40 19.43 0.20
C ALA A 503 20.82 18.36 1.20
N LEU A 504 20.68 18.63 2.51
CA LEU A 504 20.91 17.64 3.56
C LEU A 504 19.97 16.44 3.41
N LEU A 505 18.69 16.70 3.14
CA LEU A 505 17.68 15.65 2.96
C LEU A 505 17.98 14.78 1.72
N ALA A 506 18.47 15.40 0.61
CA ALA A 506 18.96 14.67 -0.55
C ALA A 506 20.15 13.76 -0.21
N TRP A 507 21.12 14.29 0.54
CA TRP A 507 22.28 13.52 0.97
C TRP A 507 21.89 12.34 1.86
N ILE A 508 20.99 12.51 2.83
CA ILE A 508 20.48 11.43 3.69
C ILE A 508 19.76 10.39 2.83
N GLY A 509 18.86 10.81 1.95
CA GLY A 509 18.08 9.91 1.09
C GLY A 509 18.99 9.09 0.17
N MET A 510 19.86 9.72 -0.57
CA MET A 510 20.70 9.05 -1.58
C MET A 510 21.99 8.45 -1.01
N GLY A 511 22.56 9.04 0.02
CA GLY A 511 23.81 8.59 0.63
C GLY A 511 23.61 7.50 1.70
N LEU A 512 22.48 7.47 2.39
CA LEU A 512 22.22 6.52 3.48
C LEU A 512 21.07 5.58 3.18
N VAL A 513 19.88 6.12 2.87
CA VAL A 513 18.64 5.31 2.70
C VAL A 513 18.72 4.45 1.44
N GLY A 514 19.09 5.01 0.30
CA GLY A 514 19.21 4.26 -0.97
C GLY A 514 20.19 3.08 -0.87
N PRO A 515 21.45 3.29 -0.43
CA PRO A 515 22.41 2.21 -0.21
C PRO A 515 21.96 1.18 0.84
N TRP A 516 21.27 1.61 1.89
CA TRP A 516 20.70 0.69 2.88
C TRP A 516 19.62 -0.20 2.26
N LEU A 517 18.70 0.36 1.48
CA LEU A 517 17.67 -0.39 0.75
C LEU A 517 18.29 -1.38 -0.24
N THR A 518 19.34 -0.97 -0.97
CA THR A 518 20.06 -1.85 -1.89
C THR A 518 20.65 -3.06 -1.16
N ARG A 519 21.40 -2.82 -0.08
CA ARG A 519 22.01 -3.89 0.71
C ARG A 519 20.97 -4.79 1.39
N ALA A 520 19.87 -4.20 1.90
CA ALA A 520 18.78 -4.97 2.50
C ALA A 520 18.12 -5.88 1.47
N ARG A 521 17.80 -5.36 0.29
CA ARG A 521 17.25 -6.12 -0.83
C ARG A 521 18.17 -7.29 -1.23
N ASP A 522 19.44 -7.02 -1.50
CA ASP A 522 20.39 -8.05 -1.98
C ASP A 522 20.58 -9.18 -0.95
N ARG A 523 20.61 -8.83 0.34
CA ARG A 523 20.65 -9.81 1.43
C ARG A 523 19.39 -10.68 1.46
N ILE A 524 18.22 -10.05 1.35
CA ILE A 524 16.94 -10.76 1.39
C ILE A 524 16.78 -11.68 0.17
N GLU A 525 17.18 -11.22 -1.01
CA GLU A 525 17.18 -12.07 -2.22
C GLU A 525 18.07 -13.30 -2.05
N ALA A 526 19.27 -13.13 -1.53
CA ALA A 526 20.18 -14.25 -1.26
C ALA A 526 19.60 -15.26 -0.24
N GLU A 527 18.86 -14.78 0.77
CA GLU A 527 18.22 -15.64 1.78
C GLU A 527 16.98 -16.38 1.26
N LEU A 528 16.20 -15.76 0.35
CA LEU A 528 14.92 -16.32 -0.12
C LEU A 528 15.07 -17.14 -1.40
N ILE A 529 16.01 -16.76 -2.28
CA ILE A 529 16.19 -17.32 -3.60
C ILE A 529 17.52 -18.11 -3.67
N GLY A 530 18.11 -18.45 -2.52
CA GLY A 530 19.41 -19.12 -2.43
C GLY A 530 19.60 -20.29 -3.43
N PRO A 531 20.81 -20.83 -3.67
CA PRO A 531 21.19 -21.68 -4.81
C PRO A 531 20.44 -23.00 -4.97
N ALA A 532 19.41 -23.27 -4.15
CA ALA A 532 18.64 -24.52 -4.17
C ALA A 532 17.52 -24.60 -5.22
N GLU A 533 17.17 -23.53 -5.92
CA GLU A 533 16.08 -23.54 -6.92
C GLU A 533 16.56 -23.41 -8.38
N VAL A 534 17.87 -23.39 -8.63
CA VAL A 534 18.45 -23.40 -10.01
C VAL A 534 18.74 -24.83 -10.50
N SER A 535 18.51 -25.84 -9.68
CA SER A 535 18.70 -27.26 -10.04
C SER A 535 17.43 -28.05 -9.76
N GLY A 536 16.45 -27.93 -10.63
CA GLY A 536 15.26 -28.78 -10.65
C GLY A 536 14.62 -28.74 -12.02
#